data_25ed550fc86e819203942712f54894aa
#
_entry.id   25ed550fc86e819203942712f54894aa
#
_cell.length_a   1.000
_cell.length_b   1.000
_cell.length_c   1.000
_cell.angle_alpha   90.00
_cell.angle_beta   90.00
_cell.angle_gamma   90.00
#
_symmetry.space_group_name_H-M   'P 1'
#
loop_
_entity.id
_entity.type
_entity.pdbx_description
1 polymer ?
#
loop_
_entity_poly.entity_id
_entity_poly.type
_entity_poly.pdbx_seq_one_letter_code
_entity_poly.pdbx_strand_id
1 'polypeptide(L)'
;MICIFTVAERAEAQPNSQPQSTIQLAGSRKLTNALPLKDFQIRIDIYIDDTKPPISSVQTIFSDGLTIELDDFAGRHTVVDSAKGRITLLDERKRSLVHLDMQVIETQLEKALALLTPQQQAAFAIQGLPEREADNFISISNKSIRYTFQPTAAKQEIAASYGEFSDWVTRINGLYRHVPPQLRLQLNKMLVDQSQLPTELRRTIVGGNKPEVVIARLNLTESLSDLDRSRIAKILTSMQEFKPTSENEFFK
;
A
#
# COMPACT_ATOMS: atom_id res chain seq x y z
N MET A 1 8.45 -9.13 1.47
CA MET A 1 8.51 -7.68 1.81
C MET A 1 7.42 -7.06 0.97
N ILE A 2 6.30 -6.71 1.57
CA ILE A 2 5.22 -6.06 0.82
C ILE A 2 5.83 -4.78 0.26
N CYS A 3 6.08 -4.78 -1.04
CA CYS A 3 6.96 -3.81 -1.69
C CYS A 3 6.20 -2.57 -2.10
N ILE A 4 5.75 -1.77 -1.15
CA ILE A 4 5.51 -0.36 -1.45
C ILE A 4 6.21 0.45 -0.35
N PHE A 5 7.47 0.87 -0.64
CA PHE A 5 8.22 1.86 0.13
C PHE A 5 8.64 1.46 1.55
N THR A 6 9.55 0.52 1.72
CA THR A 6 10.22 0.30 3.00
C THR A 6 11.70 0.61 2.91
N VAL A 7 12.05 1.81 3.37
CA VAL A 7 13.36 2.10 3.92
C VAL A 7 13.14 2.35 5.40
N ALA A 8 13.92 1.67 6.25
CA ALA A 8 13.73 1.67 7.69
C ALA A 8 14.08 3.05 8.28
N GLU A 9 13.14 3.67 8.99
CA GLU A 9 13.40 4.84 9.83
C GLU A 9 13.71 4.42 11.27
N ARG A 10 14.83 4.95 11.81
CA ARG A 10 15.03 5.10 13.25
C ARG A 10 14.47 6.47 13.67
N ALA A 11 13.36 6.49 14.39
CA ALA A 11 12.85 7.69 15.04
C ALA A 11 13.30 7.70 16.50
N GLU A 12 14.11 8.67 16.88
CA GLU A 12 14.40 9.01 18.29
C GLU A 12 13.28 9.92 18.81
N ALA A 13 12.68 9.54 19.96
CA ALA A 13 11.60 10.26 20.62
C ALA A 13 12.13 11.22 21.67
N GLN A 14 11.64 12.47 21.69
CA GLN A 14 11.69 13.37 22.87
C GLN A 14 10.29 13.95 23.18
N PRO A 15 9.95 14.16 24.48
CA PRO A 15 8.57 14.44 24.89
C PRO A 15 8.27 15.92 25.10
N ASN A 16 7.08 16.42 24.75
CA ASN A 16 6.22 17.29 25.57
C ASN A 16 4.89 17.74 24.90
N SER A 17 3.91 17.73 25.69
CA SER A 17 2.52 18.21 25.88
C SER A 17 1.75 19.07 24.86
N GLN A 18 0.57 18.53 24.46
CA GLN A 18 -0.83 18.96 24.19
C GLN A 18 -1.14 20.05 23.12
N PRO A 19 -2.33 20.01 22.41
CA PRO A 19 -3.66 19.48 22.74
C PRO A 19 -4.30 18.51 21.72
N GLN A 20 -5.40 17.88 22.15
CA GLN A 20 -6.13 16.81 21.45
C GLN A 20 -6.90 17.29 20.21
N SER A 21 -6.60 16.69 19.07
CA SER A 21 -7.52 16.60 17.93
C SER A 21 -7.73 15.11 17.62
N THR A 22 -8.98 14.69 17.59
CA THR A 22 -9.36 13.30 17.30
C THR A 22 -9.09 13.02 15.82
N ILE A 23 -8.11 12.17 15.52
CA ILE A 23 -7.88 11.68 14.15
C ILE A 23 -8.93 10.63 13.87
N GLN A 24 -9.89 10.94 13.01
CA GLN A 24 -10.80 9.93 12.45
C GLN A 24 -10.11 9.23 11.28
N LEU A 25 -9.92 7.91 11.39
CA LEU A 25 -9.62 7.07 10.23
C LEU A 25 -10.79 7.16 9.26
N ALA A 26 -10.48 7.39 7.98
CA ALA A 26 -11.49 7.26 6.93
C ALA A 26 -12.08 5.85 7.03
N GLY A 27 -13.36 5.76 7.41
CA GLY A 27 -14.04 4.50 7.69
C GLY A 27 -13.94 3.52 6.51
N SER A 28 -13.85 2.25 6.82
CA SER A 28 -13.89 1.16 5.83
C SER A 28 -15.08 1.36 4.91
N ARG A 29 -14.83 1.47 3.60
CA ARG A 29 -15.91 1.52 2.61
C ARG A 29 -16.66 0.19 2.69
N LYS A 30 -17.94 0.20 3.09
CA LYS A 30 -18.81 -0.95 2.88
C LYS A 30 -18.81 -1.24 1.38
N LEU A 31 -18.39 -2.45 1.02
CA LEU A 31 -18.49 -3.00 -0.34
C LEU A 31 -19.96 -2.92 -0.79
N THR A 32 -20.31 -1.87 -1.52
CA THR A 32 -21.59 -1.79 -2.24
C THR A 32 -21.44 -2.57 -3.52
N ASN A 33 -22.25 -3.62 -3.71
CA ASN A 33 -22.50 -4.40 -4.92
C ASN A 33 -21.43 -4.23 -6.01
N ALA A 34 -20.29 -4.92 -5.83
CA ALA A 34 -19.20 -4.87 -6.78
C ALA A 34 -19.71 -5.45 -8.12
N LEU A 35 -19.66 -4.63 -9.17
CA LEU A 35 -19.69 -5.13 -10.54
C LEU A 35 -18.57 -6.18 -10.66
N PRO A 36 -18.77 -7.26 -11.43
CA PRO A 36 -17.73 -8.27 -11.60
C PRO A 36 -16.46 -7.56 -12.07
N LEU A 37 -15.41 -7.64 -11.23
CA LEU A 37 -14.10 -7.04 -11.50
C LEU A 37 -13.60 -7.58 -12.83
N LYS A 38 -13.38 -6.68 -13.79
CA LYS A 38 -12.75 -7.03 -15.04
C LYS A 38 -11.29 -7.40 -14.76
N ASP A 39 -10.81 -8.47 -15.36
CA ASP A 39 -9.42 -8.89 -15.27
C ASP A 39 -8.49 -7.77 -15.76
N PHE A 40 -7.56 -7.34 -14.93
CA PHE A 40 -6.51 -6.37 -15.29
C PHE A 40 -5.27 -6.57 -14.41
N GLN A 41 -4.18 -5.91 -14.77
CA GLN A 41 -2.96 -5.91 -13.98
C GLN A 41 -2.31 -4.54 -13.95
N ILE A 42 -1.56 -4.29 -12.89
CA ILE A 42 -0.71 -3.10 -12.74
C ILE A 42 0.71 -3.58 -12.43
N ARG A 43 1.67 -3.20 -13.27
CA ARG A 43 3.08 -3.35 -12.98
C ARG A 43 3.60 -2.08 -12.32
N ILE A 44 4.38 -2.24 -11.26
CA ILE A 44 4.97 -1.15 -10.49
C ILE A 44 6.49 -1.32 -10.47
N ASP A 45 7.21 -0.40 -11.10
CA ASP A 45 8.68 -0.36 -11.07
C ASP A 45 9.11 0.68 -10.02
N ILE A 46 10.00 0.29 -9.09
CA ILE A 46 10.41 1.10 -7.94
C ILE A 46 11.86 1.55 -8.11
N TYR A 47 12.10 2.83 -7.88
CA TYR A 47 13.41 3.48 -8.01
C TYR A 47 13.78 4.22 -6.73
N ILE A 48 15.07 4.38 -6.46
CA ILE A 48 15.60 5.31 -5.47
C ILE A 48 16.31 6.43 -6.22
N ASP A 49 15.95 7.70 -5.92
CA ASP A 49 16.54 8.90 -6.54
C ASP A 49 16.59 8.83 -8.08
N ASP A 50 15.52 8.30 -8.72
CA ASP A 50 15.38 8.15 -10.18
C ASP A 50 16.50 7.32 -10.84
N THR A 51 17.13 6.42 -10.11
CA THR A 51 18.16 5.52 -10.63
C THR A 51 17.59 4.55 -11.67
N LYS A 52 18.43 4.11 -12.61
CA LYS A 52 18.08 3.06 -13.59
C LYS A 52 19.13 1.97 -13.53
N PRO A 53 18.75 0.68 -13.53
CA PRO A 53 17.40 0.08 -13.61
C PRO A 53 16.59 0.24 -12.31
N PRO A 54 15.29 -0.13 -12.28
CA PRO A 54 14.52 -0.16 -11.05
C PRO A 54 15.15 -1.10 -10.03
N ILE A 55 15.06 -0.74 -8.75
CA ILE A 55 15.54 -1.57 -7.64
C ILE A 55 14.61 -2.74 -7.33
N SER A 56 13.34 -2.63 -7.72
CA SER A 56 12.31 -3.67 -7.61
C SER A 56 11.24 -3.46 -8.66
N SER A 57 10.59 -4.54 -9.06
CA SER A 57 9.42 -4.54 -9.93
C SER A 57 8.43 -5.55 -9.40
N VAL A 58 7.20 -5.11 -9.16
CA VAL A 58 6.10 -5.95 -8.71
C VAL A 58 4.95 -5.91 -9.71
N GLN A 59 4.20 -7.00 -9.78
CA GLN A 59 3.01 -7.12 -10.60
C GLN A 59 1.80 -7.37 -9.70
N THR A 60 0.80 -6.51 -9.78
CA THR A 60 -0.47 -6.70 -9.08
C THR A 60 -1.53 -7.11 -10.09
N ILE A 61 -2.11 -8.30 -9.91
CA ILE A 61 -3.14 -8.88 -10.77
C ILE A 61 -4.47 -8.83 -10.04
N PHE A 62 -5.51 -8.38 -10.73
CA PHE A 62 -6.88 -8.34 -10.26
C PHE A 62 -7.70 -9.31 -11.11
N SER A 63 -8.22 -10.38 -10.50
CA SER A 63 -8.96 -11.43 -11.19
C SER A 63 -9.87 -12.19 -10.24
N ASP A 64 -11.08 -12.51 -10.67
CA ASP A 64 -12.04 -13.36 -9.96
C ASP A 64 -12.29 -12.94 -8.49
N GLY A 65 -12.30 -11.63 -8.22
CA GLY A 65 -12.50 -11.09 -6.88
C GLY A 65 -11.28 -11.21 -5.96
N LEU A 66 -10.15 -11.68 -6.46
CA LEU A 66 -8.86 -11.70 -5.77
C LEU A 66 -7.94 -10.60 -6.31
N THR A 67 -7.10 -10.07 -5.42
CA THR A 67 -5.96 -9.25 -5.82
C THR A 67 -4.67 -9.97 -5.41
N ILE A 68 -3.78 -10.19 -6.37
CA ILE A 68 -2.54 -10.94 -6.17
C ILE A 68 -1.35 -10.06 -6.54
N GLU A 69 -0.52 -9.71 -5.56
CA GLU A 69 0.75 -9.02 -5.79
C GLU A 69 1.89 -10.05 -5.86
N LEU A 70 2.66 -9.97 -6.91
CA LEU A 70 3.80 -10.83 -7.21
C LEU A 70 5.09 -10.02 -7.12
N ASP A 71 5.90 -10.27 -6.10
CA ASP A 71 7.27 -9.77 -5.97
C ASP A 71 8.25 -10.92 -6.24
N ASP A 72 8.53 -11.16 -7.51
CA ASP A 72 9.42 -12.25 -7.92
C ASP A 72 10.85 -12.04 -7.44
N PHE A 73 11.29 -10.79 -7.30
CA PHE A 73 12.63 -10.49 -6.83
C PHE A 73 12.82 -10.87 -5.36
N ALA A 74 11.85 -10.56 -4.51
CA ALA A 74 11.87 -10.96 -3.11
C ALA A 74 11.42 -12.43 -2.90
N GLY A 75 10.71 -13.02 -3.86
CA GLY A 75 10.05 -14.32 -3.73
C GLY A 75 8.91 -14.26 -2.69
N ARG A 76 8.23 -13.13 -2.61
CA ARG A 76 7.12 -12.89 -1.66
C ARG A 76 5.91 -12.40 -2.41
N HIS A 77 4.77 -12.98 -2.08
CA HIS A 77 3.51 -12.66 -2.75
C HIS A 77 2.44 -12.33 -1.72
N THR A 78 1.49 -11.51 -2.14
CA THR A 78 0.34 -11.12 -1.32
C THR A 78 -0.93 -11.51 -2.06
N VAL A 79 -1.85 -12.19 -1.40
CA VAL A 79 -3.19 -12.47 -1.92
C VAL A 79 -4.21 -11.81 -1.01
N VAL A 80 -4.99 -10.89 -1.57
CA VAL A 80 -6.10 -10.22 -0.89
C VAL A 80 -7.41 -10.84 -1.36
N ASP A 81 -8.16 -11.41 -0.43
CA ASP A 81 -9.51 -11.97 -0.62
C ASP A 81 -10.48 -11.15 0.24
N SER A 82 -10.96 -10.04 -0.33
CA SER A 82 -11.85 -9.12 0.38
C SER A 82 -13.19 -9.77 0.71
N ALA A 83 -13.67 -10.71 -0.10
CA ALA A 83 -14.91 -11.43 0.16
C ALA A 83 -14.82 -12.30 1.42
N LYS A 84 -13.63 -12.83 1.73
CA LYS A 84 -13.36 -13.59 2.94
C LYS A 84 -12.77 -12.76 4.08
N GLY A 85 -12.54 -11.45 3.87
CA GLY A 85 -11.90 -10.58 4.86
C GLY A 85 -10.47 -11.02 5.21
N ARG A 86 -9.72 -11.59 4.26
CA ARG A 86 -8.44 -12.23 4.52
C ARG A 86 -7.34 -11.79 3.58
N ILE A 87 -6.15 -11.57 4.13
CA ILE A 87 -4.93 -11.37 3.38
C ILE A 87 -3.98 -12.52 3.66
N THR A 88 -3.42 -13.12 2.62
CA THR A 88 -2.41 -14.18 2.74
C THR A 88 -1.09 -13.66 2.21
N LEU A 89 -0.05 -13.72 3.04
CA LEU A 89 1.31 -13.43 2.64
C LEU A 89 2.05 -14.74 2.45
N LEU A 90 2.77 -14.89 1.33
CA LEU A 90 3.55 -16.06 0.98
C LEU A 90 5.03 -15.72 0.88
N ASP A 91 5.89 -16.61 1.37
CA ASP A 91 7.34 -16.58 1.17
C ASP A 91 7.74 -17.86 0.43
N GLU A 92 8.03 -17.75 -0.89
CA GLU A 92 8.42 -18.90 -1.73
C GLU A 92 9.72 -19.54 -1.26
N ARG A 93 10.66 -18.72 -0.76
CA ARG A 93 11.99 -19.22 -0.33
C ARG A 93 11.89 -20.08 0.92
N LYS A 94 11.03 -19.67 1.86
CA LYS A 94 10.77 -20.41 3.09
C LYS A 94 9.67 -21.47 2.94
N ARG A 95 8.94 -21.48 1.81
CA ARG A 95 7.74 -22.29 1.56
C ARG A 95 6.74 -22.15 2.72
N SER A 96 6.53 -20.92 3.16
CA SER A 96 5.68 -20.60 4.29
C SER A 96 4.66 -19.52 3.94
N LEU A 97 3.56 -19.50 4.67
CA LEU A 97 2.54 -18.48 4.54
C LEU A 97 1.99 -18.04 5.90
N VAL A 98 1.41 -16.84 5.93
CA VAL A 98 0.64 -16.34 7.05
C VAL A 98 -0.70 -15.80 6.56
N HIS A 99 -1.76 -16.09 7.29
CA HIS A 99 -3.08 -15.50 7.07
C HIS A 99 -3.30 -14.35 8.05
N LEU A 100 -3.65 -13.20 7.53
CA LEU A 100 -4.01 -12.00 8.28
C LEU A 100 -5.50 -11.76 8.13
N ASP A 101 -6.21 -11.61 9.23
CA ASP A 101 -7.61 -11.19 9.24
C ASP A 101 -7.69 -9.67 9.10
N MET A 102 -8.48 -9.18 8.15
CA MET A 102 -8.61 -7.76 7.85
C MET A 102 -9.17 -6.97 9.03
N GLN A 103 -10.14 -7.51 9.77
CA GLN A 103 -10.72 -6.85 10.93
C GLN A 103 -9.74 -6.78 12.10
N VAL A 104 -8.90 -7.81 12.25
CA VAL A 104 -7.84 -7.81 13.27
C VAL A 104 -6.81 -6.73 12.93
N ILE A 105 -6.38 -6.61 11.66
CA ILE A 105 -5.46 -5.54 11.22
C ILE A 105 -6.03 -4.16 11.55
N GLU A 106 -7.29 -3.89 11.17
CA GLU A 106 -7.93 -2.60 11.45
C GLU A 106 -7.96 -2.30 12.94
N THR A 107 -8.43 -3.25 13.75
CA THR A 107 -8.53 -3.10 15.20
C THR A 107 -7.16 -2.85 15.86
N GLN A 108 -6.12 -3.57 15.42
CA GLN A 108 -4.76 -3.39 15.95
C GLN A 108 -4.17 -2.05 15.54
N LEU A 109 -4.39 -1.63 14.29
CA LEU A 109 -3.94 -0.33 13.79
C LEU A 109 -4.63 0.83 14.53
N GLU A 110 -5.94 0.75 14.75
CA GLU A 110 -6.69 1.74 15.53
C GLU A 110 -6.14 1.87 16.96
N LYS A 111 -5.86 0.74 17.62
CA LYS A 111 -5.23 0.72 18.95
C LYS A 111 -3.83 1.35 18.93
N ALA A 112 -3.02 1.01 17.93
CA ALA A 112 -1.68 1.59 17.79
C ALA A 112 -1.72 3.10 17.56
N LEU A 113 -2.65 3.60 16.74
CA LEU A 113 -2.84 5.03 16.50
C LEU A 113 -3.38 5.78 17.73
N ALA A 114 -4.24 5.13 18.54
CA ALA A 114 -4.75 5.71 19.78
C ALA A 114 -3.66 5.88 20.85
N LEU A 115 -2.56 5.13 20.77
CA LEU A 115 -1.42 5.25 21.67
C LEU A 115 -0.43 6.35 21.26
N LEU A 116 -0.60 6.99 20.11
CA LEU A 116 0.26 8.07 19.67
C LEU A 116 0.15 9.28 20.60
N THR A 117 1.29 9.86 20.96
CA THR A 117 1.33 11.13 21.69
C THR A 117 0.72 12.25 20.85
N PRO A 118 0.23 13.34 21.45
CA PRO A 118 -0.28 14.51 20.73
C PRO A 118 0.75 15.10 19.74
N GLN A 119 2.04 15.05 20.07
CA GLN A 119 3.11 15.50 19.17
C GLN A 119 3.24 14.59 17.94
N GLN A 120 3.17 13.28 18.11
CA GLN A 120 3.17 12.32 16.99
C GLN A 120 1.92 12.47 16.13
N GLN A 121 0.74 12.62 16.74
CA GLN A 121 -0.50 12.90 16.04
C GLN A 121 -0.40 14.17 15.19
N ALA A 122 0.13 15.25 15.76
CA ALA A 122 0.35 16.50 15.03
C ALA A 122 1.39 16.39 13.90
N ALA A 123 2.41 15.53 14.07
CA ALA A 123 3.40 15.25 13.02
C ALA A 123 2.80 14.47 11.84
N PHE A 124 1.86 13.57 12.10
CA PHE A 124 1.21 12.75 11.08
C PHE A 124 -0.05 13.39 10.48
N ALA A 125 -0.53 14.50 11.08
CA ALA A 125 -1.66 15.25 10.53
C ALA A 125 -1.31 15.82 9.15
N ILE A 126 -2.28 15.69 8.22
CA ILE A 126 -2.16 16.21 6.86
C ILE A 126 -2.06 17.73 6.92
N GLN A 127 -1.09 18.29 6.19
CA GLN A 127 -0.85 19.73 6.15
C GLN A 127 -1.47 20.34 4.88
N GLY A 128 -2.40 21.26 5.09
CA GLY A 128 -3.00 22.04 4.00
C GLY A 128 -3.89 21.21 3.05
N LEU A 129 -4.17 21.81 1.92
CA LEU A 129 -4.89 21.18 0.80
C LEU A 129 -3.87 20.60 -0.18
N PRO A 130 -4.30 19.64 -1.03
CA PRO A 130 -3.46 19.16 -2.13
C PRO A 130 -2.98 20.31 -3.01
N GLU A 131 -1.69 20.36 -3.28
CA GLU A 131 -1.06 21.42 -4.09
C GLU A 131 -0.79 20.91 -5.49
N ARG A 132 -1.13 21.69 -6.51
CA ARG A 132 -0.75 21.41 -7.90
C ARG A 132 0.67 21.90 -8.14
N GLU A 133 1.50 21.04 -8.72
CA GLU A 133 2.87 21.33 -9.12
C GLU A 133 2.99 21.37 -10.67
N ALA A 134 4.20 21.63 -11.16
CA ALA A 134 4.49 21.54 -12.60
C ALA A 134 4.22 20.12 -13.14
N ASP A 135 4.08 20.00 -14.44
CA ASP A 135 3.91 18.74 -15.18
C ASP A 135 2.72 17.88 -14.70
N ASN A 136 1.63 18.53 -14.26
CA ASN A 136 0.42 17.90 -13.73
C ASN A 136 0.63 17.06 -12.47
N PHE A 137 1.73 17.24 -11.74
CA PHE A 137 1.89 16.63 -10.45
C PHE A 137 0.99 17.28 -9.39
N ILE A 138 0.57 16.48 -8.43
CA ILE A 138 -0.17 16.91 -7.24
C ILE A 138 0.60 16.43 -6.03
N SER A 139 0.74 17.26 -5.00
CA SER A 139 1.39 16.87 -3.75
C SER A 139 0.45 16.97 -2.56
N ILE A 140 0.64 16.06 -1.60
CA ILE A 140 0.08 16.10 -0.26
C ILE A 140 1.18 15.79 0.74
N SER A 141 1.15 16.41 1.90
CA SER A 141 2.23 16.24 2.88
C SER A 141 1.73 16.27 4.34
N ASN A 142 2.56 15.74 5.20
CA ASN A 142 2.60 16.04 6.62
C ASN A 142 4.03 16.53 7.00
N LYS A 143 4.35 16.61 8.30
CA LYS A 143 5.67 17.10 8.74
C LYS A 143 6.82 16.16 8.34
N SER A 144 6.57 14.88 8.14
CA SER A 144 7.60 13.85 7.95
C SER A 144 7.66 13.31 6.52
N ILE A 145 6.53 13.32 5.80
CA ILE A 145 6.40 12.68 4.49
C ILE A 145 5.68 13.62 3.52
N ARG A 146 6.18 13.68 2.28
CA ARG A 146 5.48 14.27 1.14
C ARG A 146 5.26 13.20 0.09
N TYR A 147 4.02 13.07 -0.38
CA TYR A 147 3.69 12.33 -1.59
C TYR A 147 3.45 13.32 -2.73
N THR A 148 4.15 13.11 -3.84
CA THR A 148 3.92 13.82 -5.11
C THR A 148 3.55 12.77 -6.15
N PHE A 149 2.44 12.95 -6.86
CA PHE A 149 1.93 11.96 -7.80
C PHE A 149 1.40 12.61 -9.07
N GLN A 150 1.53 11.90 -10.19
CA GLN A 150 0.97 12.30 -11.47
C GLN A 150 -0.28 11.47 -11.75
N PRO A 151 -1.50 12.06 -11.66
CA PRO A 151 -2.73 11.32 -11.86
C PRO A 151 -3.03 11.11 -13.34
N THR A 152 -3.63 9.96 -13.66
CA THR A 152 -4.21 9.68 -14.98
C THR A 152 -5.62 9.12 -14.81
N ALA A 153 -6.51 9.43 -15.77
CA ALA A 153 -7.87 8.90 -15.76
C ALA A 153 -7.87 7.37 -15.90
N ALA A 154 -8.74 6.72 -15.16
CA ALA A 154 -8.95 5.29 -15.22
C ALA A 154 -10.46 4.98 -15.13
N LYS A 155 -10.87 3.76 -15.45
CA LYS A 155 -12.23 3.30 -15.17
C LYS A 155 -12.45 3.27 -13.65
N GLN A 156 -13.65 3.64 -13.21
CA GLN A 156 -13.99 3.72 -11.77
C GLN A 156 -13.74 2.40 -11.05
N GLU A 157 -14.05 1.26 -11.67
CA GLU A 157 -13.83 -0.06 -11.09
C GLU A 157 -12.34 -0.37 -10.92
N ILE A 158 -11.49 0.04 -11.87
CA ILE A 158 -10.02 -0.13 -11.80
C ILE A 158 -9.45 0.74 -10.68
N ALA A 159 -9.83 2.01 -10.63
CA ALA A 159 -9.39 2.93 -9.57
C ALA A 159 -9.83 2.46 -8.17
N ALA A 160 -11.07 1.96 -8.05
CA ALA A 160 -11.61 1.44 -6.81
C ALA A 160 -10.86 0.19 -6.32
N SER A 161 -10.61 -0.77 -7.22
CA SER A 161 -9.90 -2.02 -6.89
C SER A 161 -8.45 -1.77 -6.49
N TYR A 162 -7.75 -0.92 -7.26
CA TYR A 162 -6.39 -0.52 -6.91
C TYR A 162 -6.34 0.24 -5.60
N GLY A 163 -7.29 1.14 -5.36
CA GLY A 163 -7.40 1.91 -4.11
C GLY A 163 -7.62 1.00 -2.91
N GLU A 164 -8.53 0.03 -3.00
CA GLU A 164 -8.78 -0.95 -1.94
C GLU A 164 -7.53 -1.78 -1.63
N PHE A 165 -6.88 -2.33 -2.65
CA PHE A 165 -5.62 -3.07 -2.47
C PHE A 165 -4.55 -2.20 -1.83
N SER A 166 -4.35 -0.98 -2.35
CA SER A 166 -3.35 -0.03 -1.82
C SER A 166 -3.65 0.38 -0.38
N ASP A 167 -4.92 0.46 0.01
CA ASP A 167 -5.35 0.71 1.38
C ASP A 167 -4.94 -0.43 2.32
N TRP A 168 -5.15 -1.68 1.92
CA TRP A 168 -4.74 -2.84 2.72
C TRP A 168 -3.22 -2.93 2.89
N VAL A 169 -2.47 -2.75 1.80
CA VAL A 169 -1.00 -2.68 1.87
C VAL A 169 -0.54 -1.55 2.80
N THR A 170 -1.21 -0.40 2.73
CA THR A 170 -0.90 0.75 3.61
C THR A 170 -1.16 0.44 5.07
N ARG A 171 -2.28 -0.24 5.42
CA ARG A 171 -2.59 -0.65 6.79
C ARG A 171 -1.59 -1.67 7.32
N ILE A 172 -1.23 -2.66 6.53
CA ILE A 172 -0.22 -3.67 6.88
C ILE A 172 1.13 -3.00 7.15
N ASN A 173 1.58 -2.09 6.27
CA ASN A 173 2.81 -1.35 6.49
C ASN A 173 2.74 -0.43 7.73
N GLY A 174 1.57 0.13 8.02
CA GLY A 174 1.33 0.90 9.25
C GLY A 174 1.55 0.06 10.50
N LEU A 175 1.03 -1.16 10.51
CA LEU A 175 1.09 -2.04 11.66
C LEU A 175 2.47 -2.71 11.85
N TYR A 176 3.02 -3.29 10.78
CA TYR A 176 4.24 -4.13 10.87
C TYR A 176 5.54 -3.39 10.51
N ARG A 177 5.45 -2.21 9.87
CA ARG A 177 6.61 -1.39 9.48
C ARG A 177 6.63 -0.03 10.14
N HIS A 178 5.61 0.27 10.96
CA HIS A 178 5.47 1.55 11.67
C HIS A 178 5.46 2.78 10.73
N VAL A 179 4.98 2.62 9.50
CA VAL A 179 4.82 3.73 8.54
C VAL A 179 3.44 4.35 8.76
N PRO A 180 3.34 5.64 9.13
CA PRO A 180 2.05 6.28 9.38
C PRO A 180 1.13 6.21 8.16
N PRO A 181 -0.06 5.58 8.25
CA PRO A 181 -0.88 5.26 7.07
C PRO A 181 -1.73 6.44 6.58
N GLN A 182 -2.00 7.44 7.42
CA GLN A 182 -3.05 8.44 7.20
C GLN A 182 -2.89 9.20 5.88
N LEU A 183 -1.67 9.67 5.59
CA LEU A 183 -1.40 10.46 4.39
C LEU A 183 -1.59 9.61 3.12
N ARG A 184 -1.14 8.35 3.14
CA ARG A 184 -1.30 7.44 2.00
C ARG A 184 -2.77 7.03 1.79
N LEU A 185 -3.51 6.76 2.84
CA LEU A 185 -4.94 6.47 2.78
C LEU A 185 -5.73 7.64 2.20
N GLN A 186 -5.38 8.87 2.58
CA GLN A 186 -5.99 10.08 2.01
C GLN A 186 -5.70 10.22 0.52
N LEU A 187 -4.45 9.97 0.09
CA LEU A 187 -4.07 9.97 -1.31
C LEU A 187 -4.87 8.93 -2.11
N ASN A 188 -4.96 7.70 -1.61
CA ASN A 188 -5.73 6.63 -2.26
C ASN A 188 -7.21 7.04 -2.41
N LYS A 189 -7.80 7.62 -1.34
CA LYS A 189 -9.17 8.12 -1.38
C LYS A 189 -9.35 9.18 -2.47
N MET A 190 -8.45 10.15 -2.58
CA MET A 190 -8.52 11.21 -3.60
C MET A 190 -8.48 10.63 -5.02
N LEU A 191 -7.60 9.68 -5.28
CA LEU A 191 -7.49 9.01 -6.58
C LEU A 191 -8.77 8.26 -6.94
N VAL A 192 -9.32 7.49 -5.99
CA VAL A 192 -10.57 6.73 -6.21
C VAL A 192 -11.76 7.65 -6.43
N ASP A 193 -11.91 8.73 -5.64
CA ASP A 193 -13.01 9.68 -5.76
C ASP A 193 -13.02 10.39 -7.13
N GLN A 194 -11.85 10.53 -7.77
CA GLN A 194 -11.68 11.14 -9.08
C GLN A 194 -11.56 10.13 -10.23
N SER A 195 -11.74 8.84 -9.99
CA SER A 195 -11.53 7.76 -10.98
C SER A 195 -10.15 7.86 -11.64
N GLN A 196 -9.11 7.92 -10.81
CA GLN A 196 -7.73 8.10 -11.25
C GLN A 196 -6.80 7.03 -10.69
N LEU A 197 -5.69 6.79 -11.42
CA LEU A 197 -4.52 6.06 -10.96
C LEU A 197 -3.31 6.99 -11.02
N PRO A 198 -2.27 6.81 -10.19
CA PRO A 198 -1.01 7.48 -10.40
C PRO A 198 -0.23 6.77 -11.52
N THR A 199 0.33 7.49 -12.48
CA THR A 199 1.34 6.96 -13.40
C THR A 199 2.71 6.97 -12.75
N GLU A 200 2.97 7.98 -11.93
CA GLU A 200 4.14 8.08 -11.09
C GLU A 200 3.74 8.55 -9.69
N LEU A 201 4.35 7.95 -8.68
CA LEU A 201 4.18 8.32 -7.29
C LEU A 201 5.56 8.43 -6.64
N ARG A 202 5.86 9.61 -6.10
CA ARG A 202 7.09 9.89 -5.35
C ARG A 202 6.76 10.00 -3.87
N ARG A 203 7.52 9.30 -3.03
CA ARG A 203 7.53 9.51 -1.59
C ARG A 203 8.84 10.15 -1.19
N THR A 204 8.76 11.33 -0.59
CA THR A 204 9.90 12.04 -0.03
C THR A 204 9.80 12.01 1.49
N ILE A 205 10.83 11.53 2.17
CA ILE A 205 10.96 11.63 3.62
C ILE A 205 11.60 12.97 3.93
N VAL A 206 10.91 13.78 4.75
CA VAL A 206 11.34 15.13 5.15
C VAL A 206 11.94 15.04 6.54
N GLY A 207 13.13 15.61 6.76
CA GLY A 207 13.71 15.73 8.11
C GLY A 207 15.09 15.11 8.30
N GLY A 208 15.68 14.50 7.27
CA GLY A 208 17.08 14.06 7.27
C GLY A 208 18.04 15.09 6.68
N ASN A 209 19.36 14.83 6.78
CA ASN A 209 20.39 15.68 6.15
C ASN A 209 20.28 15.69 4.62
N LYS A 210 19.67 14.68 4.02
CA LYS A 210 19.33 14.58 2.60
C LYS A 210 17.93 13.95 2.49
N PRO A 211 17.01 14.56 1.73
CA PRO A 211 15.72 13.94 1.47
C PRO A 211 15.91 12.58 0.77
N GLU A 212 15.23 11.56 1.25
CA GLU A 212 15.17 10.27 0.57
C GLU A 212 13.94 10.25 -0.32
N VAL A 213 14.14 10.00 -1.62
CA VAL A 213 13.06 9.95 -2.60
C VAL A 213 12.94 8.54 -3.14
N VAL A 214 11.77 7.94 -2.96
CA VAL A 214 11.41 6.67 -3.59
C VAL A 214 10.32 6.93 -4.61
N ILE A 215 10.53 6.44 -5.83
CA ILE A 215 9.65 6.66 -6.98
C ILE A 215 9.05 5.32 -7.38
N ALA A 216 7.71 5.27 -7.54
CA ALA A 216 7.00 4.16 -8.14
C ALA A 216 6.39 4.61 -9.47
N ARG A 217 6.66 3.88 -10.54
CA ARG A 217 6.04 4.07 -11.86
C ARG A 217 5.10 2.93 -12.14
N LEU A 218 3.84 3.28 -12.45
CA LEU A 218 2.76 2.32 -12.62
C LEU A 218 2.37 2.21 -14.09
N ASN A 219 2.25 0.96 -14.55
CA ASN A 219 1.79 0.63 -15.90
C ASN A 219 0.56 -0.27 -15.81
N LEU A 220 -0.59 0.23 -16.26
CA LEU A 220 -1.86 -0.50 -16.32
C LEU A 220 -1.95 -1.32 -17.62
N THR A 221 -2.39 -2.58 -17.51
CA THR A 221 -2.79 -3.42 -18.63
C THR A 221 -4.19 -3.96 -18.36
N GLU A 222 -5.17 -3.60 -19.19
CA GLU A 222 -6.59 -3.94 -18.99
C GLU A 222 -6.98 -5.36 -19.46
N SER A 223 -6.02 -6.29 -19.44
CA SER A 223 -6.24 -7.69 -19.75
C SER A 223 -5.17 -8.57 -19.13
N LEU A 224 -5.46 -9.84 -18.95
CA LEU A 224 -4.50 -10.84 -18.49
C LEU A 224 -4.08 -11.74 -19.64
N SER A 225 -2.79 -12.02 -19.71
CA SER A 225 -2.22 -13.04 -20.61
C SER A 225 -2.42 -14.46 -20.04
N ASP A 226 -2.20 -15.49 -20.86
CA ASP A 226 -2.18 -16.87 -20.39
C ASP A 226 -1.06 -17.11 -19.36
N LEU A 227 0.04 -16.39 -19.48
CA LEU A 227 1.12 -16.41 -18.48
C LEU A 227 0.64 -15.88 -17.14
N ASP A 228 -0.10 -14.77 -17.11
CA ASP A 228 -0.64 -14.21 -15.87
C ASP A 228 -1.62 -15.20 -15.21
N ARG A 229 -2.49 -15.83 -15.99
CA ARG A 229 -3.41 -16.86 -15.48
C ARG A 229 -2.68 -18.08 -14.93
N SER A 230 -1.61 -18.50 -15.58
CA SER A 230 -0.74 -19.58 -15.10
C SER A 230 -0.07 -19.21 -13.77
N ARG A 231 0.38 -17.97 -13.62
CA ARG A 231 0.97 -17.45 -12.37
C ARG A 231 -0.04 -17.42 -11.24
N ILE A 232 -1.27 -16.97 -11.50
CA ILE A 232 -2.38 -17.03 -10.53
C ILE A 232 -2.58 -18.48 -10.05
N ALA A 233 -2.71 -19.43 -10.97
CA ALA A 233 -2.91 -20.84 -10.64
C ALA A 233 -1.77 -21.39 -9.79
N LYS A 234 -0.51 -21.05 -10.11
CA LYS A 234 0.68 -21.43 -9.31
C LYS A 234 0.58 -20.90 -7.89
N ILE A 235 0.24 -19.62 -7.70
CA ILE A 235 0.11 -19.01 -6.37
C ILE A 235 -1.00 -19.68 -5.55
N LEU A 236 -2.16 -19.92 -6.16
CA LEU A 236 -3.27 -20.59 -5.48
C LEU A 236 -2.92 -22.03 -5.06
N THR A 237 -2.15 -22.77 -5.88
CA THR A 237 -1.59 -24.07 -5.53
C THR A 237 -0.59 -23.95 -4.37
N SER A 238 0.32 -22.99 -4.42
CA SER A 238 1.31 -22.74 -3.35
C SER A 238 0.64 -22.44 -2.01
N MET A 239 -0.51 -21.76 -2.00
CA MET A 239 -1.29 -21.51 -0.77
C MET A 239 -1.79 -22.80 -0.10
N GLN A 240 -1.96 -23.89 -0.85
CA GLN A 240 -2.38 -25.20 -0.31
C GLN A 240 -1.18 -26.01 0.18
N GLU A 241 0.00 -25.81 -0.40
CA GLU A 241 1.20 -26.61 -0.13
C GLU A 241 2.12 -25.99 0.93
N PHE A 242 2.09 -24.66 1.10
CA PHE A 242 3.02 -23.97 2.00
C PHE A 242 2.59 -24.13 3.46
N LYS A 243 3.59 -24.19 4.33
CA LYS A 243 3.37 -24.35 5.78
C LYS A 243 2.87 -23.05 6.40
N PRO A 244 1.73 -23.06 7.11
CA PRO A 244 1.32 -21.93 7.91
C PRO A 244 2.34 -21.58 9.00
N THR A 245 2.60 -20.29 9.19
CA THR A 245 3.51 -19.76 10.22
C THR A 245 2.83 -18.62 10.98
N SER A 246 3.37 -18.23 12.13
CA SER A 246 2.88 -17.08 12.88
C SER A 246 3.31 -15.76 12.23
N GLU A 247 2.55 -14.67 12.51
CA GLU A 247 2.91 -13.33 12.07
C GLU A 247 4.31 -12.92 12.52
N ASN A 248 4.62 -13.16 13.81
CA ASN A 248 5.94 -12.86 14.38
C ASN A 248 7.10 -13.58 13.70
N GLU A 249 6.86 -14.78 13.19
CA GLU A 249 7.87 -15.56 12.48
C GLU A 249 7.99 -15.10 11.01
N PHE A 250 6.89 -14.72 10.39
CA PHE A 250 6.86 -14.27 8.99
C PHE A 250 7.53 -12.93 8.79
N PHE A 251 7.37 -11.99 9.72
CA PHE A 251 7.91 -10.63 9.63
C PHE A 251 9.34 -10.46 10.17
N LYS A 252 9.93 -11.51 10.75
CA LYS A 252 11.37 -11.57 11.09
C LYS A 252 12.23 -11.82 9.85
#